data_a7e4487b60aa4ed6f99bff947b589548
#
_entry.id   a7e4487b60aa4ed6f99bff947b589548
#
_cell.length_a   1.000
_cell.length_b   1.000
_cell.length_c   1.000
_cell.angle_alpha   90.00
_cell.angle_beta   90.00
_cell.angle_gamma   90.00
#
_symmetry.space_group_name_H-M   'P 1'
#
loop_
_entity.id
_entity.type
_entity.pdbx_description
1 polymer ?
#
loop_
_entity_poly.entity_id
_entity_poly.type
_entity_poly.pdbx_seq_one_letter_code
_entity_poly.pdbx_strand_id
1 'polypeptide(L)'
;MEIRYEKHWSGWLNRDMEFKIYGSCGKPVIFIPCQAGRFWDFESFKMVDYWAPWIESGKCMVFSIDTIDNESWAAIGADNRWRIENHEKWYHYVVDELVSYIRHVAGMANGHDQGIMTFGASMGAMH
;
A
#
# COMPACT_ATOMS: atom_id res chain seq x y z
N MET A 1 -3.45 -19.33 1.18
CA MET A 1 -3.44 -17.87 1.41
C MET A 1 -4.45 -17.20 0.50
N GLU A 2 -5.33 -16.42 1.05
CA GLU A 2 -6.27 -15.63 0.26
C GLU A 2 -5.54 -14.41 -0.32
N ILE A 3 -5.71 -14.18 -1.62
CA ILE A 3 -5.13 -13.01 -2.30
C ILE A 3 -6.27 -12.31 -3.03
N ARG A 4 -6.48 -11.04 -2.72
CA ARG A 4 -7.53 -10.22 -3.33
C ARG A 4 -6.90 -9.04 -4.06
N TYR A 5 -7.43 -8.76 -5.25
CA TYR A 5 -7.11 -7.56 -6.01
C TYR A 5 -8.23 -6.54 -5.82
N GLU A 6 -7.87 -5.31 -5.54
CA GLU A 6 -8.80 -4.21 -5.35
C GLU A 6 -8.43 -3.02 -6.24
N LYS A 7 -9.45 -2.31 -6.70
CA LYS A 7 -9.29 -1.11 -7.52
C LYS A 7 -10.34 -0.11 -7.07
N HIS A 8 -9.90 1.04 -6.57
CA HIS A 8 -10.78 2.05 -6.00
C HIS A 8 -10.46 3.43 -6.55
N TRP A 9 -11.52 4.21 -6.79
CA TRP A 9 -11.35 5.60 -7.19
C TRP A 9 -10.73 6.43 -6.06
N SER A 10 -9.71 7.23 -6.41
CA SER A 10 -9.09 8.19 -5.50
C SER A 10 -9.49 9.61 -5.89
N GLY A 11 -10.13 10.31 -4.97
CA GLY A 11 -10.45 11.72 -5.17
C GLY A 11 -9.20 12.60 -5.19
N TRP A 12 -8.21 12.28 -4.37
CA TRP A 12 -6.95 13.04 -4.33
C TRP A 12 -6.15 12.90 -5.62
N LEU A 13 -6.11 11.70 -6.20
CA LEU A 13 -5.33 11.42 -7.41
C LEU A 13 -6.14 11.53 -8.69
N ASN A 14 -7.47 11.66 -8.57
CA ASN A 14 -8.39 11.75 -9.68
C ASN A 14 -8.19 10.59 -10.69
N ARG A 15 -8.03 9.39 -10.16
CA ARG A 15 -7.86 8.15 -10.92
C ARG A 15 -8.17 6.95 -10.05
N ASP A 16 -8.33 5.78 -10.71
CA ASP A 16 -8.43 4.52 -9.99
C ASP A 16 -7.06 4.12 -9.46
N MET A 17 -7.00 3.74 -8.19
CA MET A 17 -5.79 3.20 -7.55
C MET A 17 -5.99 1.74 -7.22
N GLU A 18 -4.93 0.97 -7.39
CA GLU A 18 -4.96 -0.48 -7.28
C GLU A 18 -4.11 -0.94 -6.09
N PHE A 19 -4.50 -2.04 -5.48
CA PHE A 19 -3.70 -2.69 -4.45
C PHE A 19 -4.14 -4.16 -4.32
N LYS A 20 -3.27 -4.96 -3.69
CA LYS A 20 -3.58 -6.36 -3.38
C LYS A 20 -3.59 -6.57 -1.88
N ILE A 21 -4.46 -7.48 -1.44
CA ILE A 21 -4.56 -7.86 -0.04
C ILE A 21 -4.16 -9.33 0.07
N TYR A 22 -3.21 -9.60 0.95
CA TYR A 22 -2.72 -10.96 1.23
C TYR A 22 -3.14 -11.35 2.63
N GLY A 23 -3.92 -12.42 2.72
CA GLY A 23 -4.46 -12.89 3.99
C GLY A 23 -5.88 -12.40 4.27
N SER A 24 -6.50 -12.95 5.32
CA SER A 24 -7.92 -12.71 5.63
C SER A 24 -8.15 -12.08 7.00
N CYS A 25 -7.14 -12.05 7.86
CA CYS A 25 -7.26 -11.48 9.21
C CYS A 25 -5.88 -11.19 9.79
N GLY A 26 -5.87 -10.58 10.96
CA GLY A 26 -4.65 -10.21 11.67
C GLY A 26 -4.34 -8.73 11.55
N LYS A 27 -3.18 -8.34 12.07
CA LYS A 27 -2.76 -6.95 12.05
C LYS A 27 -2.55 -6.47 10.61
N PRO A 28 -3.21 -5.38 10.20
CA PRO A 28 -2.98 -4.85 8.86
C PRO A 28 -1.59 -4.24 8.72
N VAL A 29 -0.92 -4.61 7.63
CA VAL A 29 0.42 -4.13 7.29
C VAL A 29 0.34 -3.49 5.90
N ILE A 30 0.75 -2.24 5.80
CA ILE A 30 0.89 -1.59 4.50
C ILE A 30 2.31 -1.83 4.00
N PHE A 31 2.42 -2.53 2.88
CA PHE A 31 3.68 -2.68 2.17
C PHE A 31 3.80 -1.60 1.10
N ILE A 32 4.82 -0.74 1.26
CA ILE A 32 5.10 0.35 0.33
C ILE A 32 6.29 -0.09 -0.53
N PRO A 33 6.11 -0.20 -1.87
CA PRO A 33 7.16 -0.71 -2.73
C PRO A 33 8.36 0.24 -2.84
N CYS A 34 9.45 -0.24 -3.42
CA CYS A 34 10.64 0.53 -3.73
C CYS A 34 10.36 1.60 -4.79
N GLN A 35 11.39 2.33 -5.21
CA GLN A 35 11.27 3.39 -6.22
C GLN A 35 10.52 2.91 -7.46
N ALA A 36 9.52 3.69 -7.90
CA ALA A 36 8.67 3.39 -9.05
C ALA A 36 7.97 2.03 -8.95
N GLY A 37 7.83 1.51 -7.74
CA GLY A 37 7.21 0.21 -7.51
C GLY A 37 5.70 0.23 -7.70
N ARG A 38 5.16 -0.96 -7.88
CA ARG A 38 3.75 -1.17 -8.16
C ARG A 38 3.14 -2.14 -7.14
N PHE A 39 1.83 -2.19 -7.12
CA PHE A 39 1.07 -2.98 -6.15
C PHE A 39 1.35 -4.49 -6.22
N TRP A 40 1.97 -5.00 -7.29
CA TRP A 40 2.34 -6.41 -7.41
C TRP A 40 3.76 -6.73 -6.91
N ASP A 41 4.52 -5.73 -6.46
CA ASP A 41 5.93 -5.91 -6.09
C ASP A 41 6.12 -6.85 -4.90
N PHE A 42 5.14 -6.93 -4.00
CA PHE A 42 5.18 -7.86 -2.89
C PHE A 42 5.33 -9.31 -3.38
N GLU A 43 4.69 -9.65 -4.47
CA GLU A 43 4.87 -10.96 -5.14
C GLU A 43 6.14 -11.00 -5.98
N SER A 44 6.41 -9.95 -6.77
CA SER A 44 7.53 -9.92 -7.70
C SER A 44 8.88 -10.07 -7.00
N PHE A 45 9.03 -9.51 -5.80
CA PHE A 45 10.23 -9.65 -4.99
C PHE A 45 10.17 -10.83 -4.02
N LYS A 46 9.18 -11.70 -4.19
CA LYS A 46 8.99 -12.91 -3.37
C LYS A 46 8.79 -12.63 -1.88
N MET A 47 8.40 -11.41 -1.54
CA MET A 47 8.10 -11.05 -0.14
C MET A 47 6.94 -11.88 0.40
N VAL A 48 5.99 -12.23 -0.46
CA VAL A 48 4.84 -13.06 -0.08
C VAL A 48 5.30 -14.41 0.49
N ASP A 49 6.36 -15.00 -0.05
CA ASP A 49 6.88 -16.29 0.42
C ASP A 49 7.50 -16.17 1.81
N TYR A 50 8.23 -15.08 2.06
CA TYR A 50 8.86 -14.85 3.36
C TYR A 50 7.84 -14.50 4.44
N TRP A 51 6.77 -13.81 4.10
CA TRP A 51 5.72 -13.43 5.04
C TRP A 51 4.63 -14.48 5.21
N ALA A 52 4.61 -15.52 4.35
CA ALA A 52 3.56 -16.54 4.34
C ALA A 52 3.28 -17.16 5.71
N PRO A 53 4.29 -17.53 6.54
CA PRO A 53 3.99 -18.14 7.84
C PRO A 53 3.13 -17.25 8.74
N TRP A 54 3.36 -15.95 8.73
CA TRP A 54 2.58 -14.99 9.55
C TRP A 54 1.22 -14.70 8.94
N ILE A 55 1.14 -14.61 7.63
CA ILE A 55 -0.12 -14.35 6.91
C ILE A 55 -1.04 -15.56 7.03
N GLU A 56 -0.53 -16.75 6.78
CA GLU A 56 -1.34 -17.99 6.81
C GLU A 56 -1.78 -18.36 8.22
N SER A 57 -1.00 -17.98 9.24
CA SER A 57 -1.39 -18.20 10.65
C SER A 57 -2.37 -17.15 11.17
N GLY A 58 -2.77 -16.17 10.36
CA GLY A 58 -3.71 -15.12 10.75
C GLY A 58 -3.13 -14.03 11.65
N LYS A 59 -1.80 -13.92 11.73
CA LYS A 59 -1.14 -12.88 12.55
C LYS A 59 -1.12 -11.52 11.87
N CYS A 60 -1.11 -11.49 10.54
CA CYS A 60 -1.16 -10.25 9.78
C CYS A 60 -1.86 -10.43 8.44
N MET A 61 -2.31 -9.33 7.89
CA MET A 61 -2.80 -9.24 6.52
C MET A 61 -2.07 -8.07 5.85
N VAL A 62 -1.53 -8.31 4.66
CA VAL A 62 -0.66 -7.34 3.99
C VAL A 62 -1.43 -6.66 2.85
N PHE A 63 -1.37 -5.34 2.84
CA PHE A 63 -1.93 -4.49 1.79
C PHE A 63 -0.75 -3.98 0.97
N SER A 64 -0.54 -4.57 -0.20
CA SER A 64 0.51 -4.16 -1.12
C SER A 64 -0.03 -3.04 -2.00
N ILE A 65 0.41 -1.81 -1.71
CA ILE A 65 -0.14 -0.62 -2.33
C ILE A 65 0.65 -0.18 -3.56
N ASP A 66 0.06 0.71 -4.35
CA ASP A 66 0.68 1.26 -5.54
C ASP A 66 1.30 2.62 -5.25
N THR A 67 2.22 3.03 -6.12
CA THR A 67 2.82 4.36 -6.08
C THR A 67 2.62 5.09 -7.40
N ILE A 68 2.85 6.39 -7.36
CA ILE A 68 2.95 7.22 -8.56
C ILE A 68 4.35 7.85 -8.65
N ASP A 69 5.36 7.12 -8.21
CA ASP A 69 6.74 7.63 -8.16
C ASP A 69 7.23 8.15 -9.50
N ASN A 70 6.77 7.56 -10.61
CA ASN A 70 7.10 8.04 -11.95
C ASN A 70 6.58 9.45 -12.24
N GLU A 71 5.64 9.95 -11.45
CA GLU A 71 5.09 11.31 -11.55
C GLU A 71 5.53 12.19 -10.38
N SER A 72 6.41 11.69 -9.50
CA SER A 72 6.91 12.41 -8.34
C SER A 72 8.41 12.21 -8.16
N TRP A 73 8.84 11.42 -7.19
CA TRP A 73 10.27 11.27 -6.86
C TRP A 73 11.11 10.76 -8.02
N ALA A 74 10.59 9.85 -8.84
CA ALA A 74 11.31 9.29 -9.97
C ALA A 74 11.21 10.12 -11.24
N ALA A 75 10.46 11.19 -11.26
CA ALA A 75 10.31 12.09 -12.41
C ALA A 75 11.46 13.10 -12.51
N ILE A 76 12.69 12.62 -12.56
CA ILE A 76 13.89 13.45 -12.61
C ILE A 76 13.89 14.26 -13.90
N GLY A 77 14.10 15.59 -13.76
CA GLY A 77 14.07 16.52 -14.90
C GLY A 77 12.73 17.18 -15.13
N ALA A 78 11.65 16.70 -14.49
CA ALA A 78 10.38 17.38 -14.52
C ALA A 78 10.36 18.57 -13.54
N ASP A 79 9.34 19.42 -13.66
CA ASP A 79 9.17 20.55 -12.75
C ASP A 79 9.07 20.10 -11.30
N ASN A 80 9.91 20.63 -10.43
CA ASN A 80 9.98 20.20 -9.03
C ASN A 80 8.69 20.45 -8.27
N ARG A 81 7.98 21.53 -8.57
CA ARG A 81 6.71 21.83 -7.93
C ARG A 81 5.65 20.78 -8.28
N TRP A 82 5.59 20.42 -9.55
CA TRP A 82 4.69 19.37 -10.03
C TRP A 82 4.99 18.02 -9.34
N ARG A 83 6.28 17.69 -9.21
CA ARG A 83 6.72 16.45 -8.54
C ARG A 83 6.29 16.42 -7.08
N ILE A 84 6.49 17.49 -6.34
CA ILE A 84 6.13 17.59 -4.92
C ILE A 84 4.62 17.57 -4.75
N GLU A 85 3.88 18.30 -5.57
CA GLU A 85 2.42 18.30 -5.50
C GLU A 85 1.83 16.91 -5.76
N ASN A 86 2.40 16.16 -6.69
CA ASN A 86 1.98 14.79 -6.94
C ASN A 86 2.28 13.87 -5.75
N HIS A 87 3.44 14.02 -5.13
CA HIS A 87 3.77 13.26 -3.93
C HIS A 87 2.80 13.57 -2.79
N GLU A 88 2.46 14.82 -2.57
CA GLU A 88 1.50 15.20 -1.54
C GLU A 88 0.11 14.64 -1.82
N LYS A 89 -0.32 14.61 -3.07
CA LYS A 89 -1.60 13.98 -3.45
C LYS A 89 -1.59 12.49 -3.13
N TRP A 90 -0.49 11.81 -3.43
CA TRP A 90 -0.34 10.39 -3.10
C TRP A 90 -0.34 10.18 -1.59
N TYR A 91 0.34 11.02 -0.83
CA TYR A 91 0.34 10.98 0.61
C TYR A 91 -1.08 11.10 1.17
N HIS A 92 -1.85 12.06 0.68
CA HIS A 92 -3.25 12.22 1.09
C HIS A 92 -4.12 11.04 0.66
N TYR A 93 -3.87 10.47 -0.50
CA TYR A 93 -4.54 9.24 -0.90
C TYR A 93 -4.32 8.14 0.14
N VAL A 94 -3.09 7.93 0.56
CA VAL A 94 -2.77 6.89 1.54
C VAL A 94 -3.42 7.20 2.89
N VAL A 95 -3.22 8.39 3.41
CA VAL A 95 -3.63 8.76 4.78
C VAL A 95 -5.13 8.97 4.90
N ASP A 96 -5.74 9.65 3.92
CA ASP A 96 -7.14 10.06 4.02
C ASP A 96 -8.11 9.03 3.42
N GLU A 97 -7.70 8.29 2.40
CA GLU A 97 -8.56 7.36 1.70
C GLU A 97 -8.23 5.90 2.00
N LEU A 98 -6.98 5.50 1.76
CA LEU A 98 -6.59 4.09 1.85
C LEU A 98 -6.57 3.59 3.30
N VAL A 99 -6.03 4.36 4.22
CA VAL A 99 -5.98 3.97 5.65
C VAL A 99 -7.38 3.77 6.22
N SER A 100 -8.33 4.62 5.87
CA SER A 100 -9.73 4.47 6.30
C SER A 100 -10.33 3.16 5.81
N TYR A 101 -10.08 2.83 4.54
CA TYR A 101 -10.54 1.57 3.96
C TYR A 101 -9.89 0.36 4.64
N ILE A 102 -8.58 0.41 4.86
CA ILE A 102 -7.82 -0.66 5.51
C ILE A 102 -8.35 -0.91 6.93
N ARG A 103 -8.58 0.15 7.69
CA ARG A 103 -9.14 0.02 9.04
C ARG A 103 -10.53 -0.60 9.04
N HIS A 104 -11.36 -0.23 8.07
CA HIS A 104 -12.69 -0.82 7.93
C HIS A 104 -12.60 -2.32 7.64
N VAL A 105 -11.81 -2.70 6.64
CA VAL A 105 -11.67 -4.12 6.24
C VAL A 105 -11.04 -4.95 7.36
N ALA A 106 -9.95 -4.47 7.94
CA ALA A 106 -9.28 -5.19 9.02
C ALA A 106 -10.12 -5.25 10.29
N GLY A 107 -10.84 -4.18 10.61
CA GLY A 107 -11.75 -4.14 11.74
C GLY A 107 -12.89 -5.16 11.60
N MET A 108 -13.45 -5.29 10.42
CA MET A 108 -14.47 -6.30 10.14
C MET A 108 -13.91 -7.71 10.25
N ALA A 109 -12.70 -7.94 9.74
CA ALA A 109 -12.07 -9.26 9.76
C ALA A 109 -11.68 -9.71 11.17
N ASN A 110 -11.21 -8.76 12.00
CA ASN A 110 -10.65 -9.05 13.33
C ASN A 110 -11.64 -8.80 14.48
N GLY A 111 -12.75 -8.10 14.23
CA GLY A 111 -13.70 -7.71 15.26
C GLY A 111 -13.28 -6.50 16.09
N HIS A 112 -12.07 -5.96 15.86
CA HIS A 112 -11.58 -4.75 16.55
C HIS A 112 -10.44 -4.13 15.77
N ASP A 113 -10.10 -2.88 16.09
CA ASP A 113 -8.98 -2.15 15.49
C ASP A 113 -7.67 -2.57 16.16
N GLN A 114 -6.73 -3.03 15.36
CA GLN A 114 -5.39 -3.41 15.83
C GLN A 114 -4.31 -2.39 15.46
N GLY A 115 -4.71 -1.25 14.92
CA GLY A 115 -3.77 -0.29 14.36
C GLY A 115 -3.21 -0.79 13.01
N ILE A 116 -2.26 -0.05 12.46
CA ILE A 116 -1.67 -0.35 11.15
C ILE A 116 -0.15 -0.29 11.28
N MET A 117 0.53 -1.30 10.76
CA MET A 117 1.98 -1.29 10.61
C MET A 117 2.34 -0.96 9.17
N THR A 118 3.39 -0.19 8.98
CA THR A 118 3.93 0.07 7.64
C THR A 118 5.27 -0.65 7.48
N PHE A 119 5.53 -1.12 6.28
CA PHE A 119 6.77 -1.77 5.91
C PHE A 119 7.19 -1.29 4.53
N GLY A 120 8.44 -0.89 4.42
CA GLY A 120 8.99 -0.46 3.14
C GLY A 120 10.50 -0.54 3.15
N ALA A 121 11.09 -0.59 1.96
CA ALA A 121 12.54 -0.58 1.77
C ALA A 121 12.91 0.47 0.73
N SER A 122 14.12 1.04 0.84
CA SER A 122 14.60 2.07 -0.09
C SER A 122 13.63 3.27 -0.09
N MET A 123 13.18 3.72 -1.25
CA MET A 123 12.21 4.83 -1.35
C MET A 123 10.89 4.52 -0.65
N GLY A 124 10.47 3.26 -0.61
CA GLY A 124 9.29 2.85 0.14
C GLY A 124 9.38 3.17 1.63
N ALA A 125 10.58 3.09 2.19
CA ALA A 125 10.80 3.42 3.60
C ALA A 125 10.83 4.93 3.85
N MET A 126 11.00 5.75 2.80
CA MET A 126 10.99 7.22 2.90
C MET A 126 9.56 7.78 2.89
N HIS A 127 8.64 7.07 2.30
CA HIS A 127 7.24 7.48 2.22
C HIS A 127 6.56 7.29 3.58
#